data_7d180ffbcd2f07f68ddc4df88408d28f
#
_entry.id   7d180ffbcd2f07f68ddc4df88408d28f
#
_cell.length_a   1.000
_cell.length_b   1.000
_cell.length_c   1.000
_cell.angle_alpha   90.00
_cell.angle_beta   90.00
_cell.angle_gamma   90.00
#
_symmetry.space_group_name_H-M   'P 1'
#
loop_
_entity.id
_entity.type
_entity.pdbx_description
1 polymer ?
#
loop_
_entity_poly.entity_id
_entity_poly.type
_entity_poly.pdbx_seq_one_letter_code
_entity_poly.pdbx_strand_id
1 'polypeptide(L)'
;MQLKRSFFIMAFAISALTIQVPIFAADAELPVVFTEDFEKGSDSWEILDPNTWKLSERQGNSTLEITKRKSEYQPEVRSPRHIALIKDVEVEDFELTFKVRSTKDTGNHRDCCVFFAWQDKTHFYYSHLGAKPDPHSGQIMIVKDAPRKALTTNETRTPWTDKWHHVKVTRTASTGEIVVYFDDMEQPHMQVSDMTFKRGRIGIGSFDDLNEFDDIVLRGK
;
A
#
# COMPACT_ATOMS: atom_id res chain seq x y z
N MET A 1 -3.35 58.83 74.83
CA MET A 1 -4.16 57.68 74.40
C MET A 1 -3.78 57.47 72.90
N GLN A 2 -2.82 56.61 72.62
CA GLN A 2 -2.32 56.34 71.25
C GLN A 2 -2.93 55.05 70.76
N LEU A 3 -3.68 55.11 69.66
CA LEU A 3 -4.22 53.93 68.95
C LEU A 3 -3.10 53.35 68.04
N LYS A 4 -2.68 52.11 68.31
CA LYS A 4 -1.85 51.32 67.37
C LYS A 4 -2.75 50.76 66.32
N ARG A 5 -2.47 51.13 65.02
CA ARG A 5 -3.10 50.50 63.87
C ARG A 5 -2.18 49.32 63.45
N SER A 6 -2.70 48.09 63.56
CA SER A 6 -2.04 46.88 62.96
C SER A 6 -2.45 46.76 61.54
N PHE A 7 -1.46 46.74 60.63
CA PHE A 7 -1.68 46.38 59.23
C PHE A 7 -1.53 44.87 59.07
N PHE A 8 -2.58 44.20 58.64
CA PHE A 8 -2.52 42.82 58.21
C PHE A 8 -2.15 42.81 56.72
N ILE A 9 -1.01 42.24 56.37
CA ILE A 9 -0.61 41.97 55.01
C ILE A 9 -1.07 40.57 54.66
N MET A 10 -2.08 40.49 53.76
CA MET A 10 -2.61 39.25 53.23
C MET A 10 -1.76 38.86 52.02
N ALA A 11 -0.89 37.83 52.13
CA ALA A 11 -0.13 37.30 51.04
C ALA A 11 -1.02 36.36 50.19
N PHE A 12 -1.29 36.75 48.93
CA PHE A 12 -1.93 35.88 47.95
C PHE A 12 -0.85 34.98 47.33
N ALA A 13 -0.93 33.68 47.57
CA ALA A 13 -0.14 32.66 46.87
C ALA A 13 -0.80 32.38 45.54
N ILE A 14 -0.15 32.80 44.43
CA ILE A 14 -0.57 32.44 43.08
C ILE A 14 0.02 31.06 42.78
N SER A 15 -0.84 30.03 42.78
CA SER A 15 -0.48 28.69 42.39
C SER A 15 -0.48 28.62 40.87
N ALA A 16 0.70 28.54 40.24
CA ALA A 16 0.83 28.36 38.80
C ALA A 16 0.48 26.91 38.44
N LEU A 17 -0.70 26.71 37.83
CA LEU A 17 -1.10 25.42 37.28
C LEU A 17 -0.34 25.17 35.95
N THR A 18 0.69 24.36 35.98
CA THR A 18 1.39 23.93 34.75
C THR A 18 0.50 22.90 34.03
N ILE A 19 -0.09 23.31 32.90
CA ILE A 19 -0.77 22.41 31.97
C ILE A 19 0.32 21.65 31.21
N GLN A 20 0.52 20.38 31.54
CA GLN A 20 1.33 19.47 30.72
C GLN A 20 0.49 19.09 29.48
N VAL A 21 0.82 19.66 28.34
CA VAL A 21 0.29 19.21 27.05
C VAL A 21 0.98 17.88 26.73
N PRO A 22 0.26 16.79 26.50
CA PRO A 22 0.86 15.54 26.07
C PRO A 22 1.55 15.77 24.72
N ILE A 23 2.85 15.63 24.64
CA ILE A 23 3.60 15.54 23.39
C ILE A 23 3.24 14.17 22.83
N PHE A 24 2.33 14.12 21.85
CA PHE A 24 2.18 12.95 21.00
C PHE A 24 3.50 12.82 20.25
N ALA A 25 4.24 11.75 20.53
CA ALA A 25 5.39 11.38 19.73
C ALA A 25 4.86 11.21 18.30
N ALA A 26 5.38 11.99 17.36
CA ALA A 26 5.14 11.73 15.95
C ALA A 26 5.57 10.27 15.70
N ASP A 27 4.69 9.45 15.09
CA ASP A 27 5.03 8.08 14.75
C ASP A 27 6.33 8.13 13.95
N ALA A 28 7.35 7.43 14.46
CA ALA A 28 8.65 7.40 13.80
C ALA A 28 8.45 6.78 12.41
N GLU A 29 8.93 7.47 11.39
CA GLU A 29 8.86 6.99 10.00
C GLU A 29 9.43 5.57 9.91
N LEU A 30 8.71 4.65 9.24
CA LEU A 30 9.16 3.28 9.07
C LEU A 30 10.49 3.24 8.28
N PRO A 31 11.47 2.40 8.67
CA PRO A 31 12.72 2.28 7.94
C PRO A 31 12.50 1.77 6.52
N VAL A 32 13.31 2.24 5.57
CA VAL A 32 13.37 1.66 4.22
C VAL A 32 13.98 0.26 4.33
N VAL A 33 13.24 -0.76 3.88
CA VAL A 33 13.66 -2.16 3.90
C VAL A 33 13.89 -2.73 2.50
N PHE A 34 13.39 -2.05 1.45
CA PHE A 34 13.60 -2.44 0.06
C PHE A 34 13.42 -1.24 -0.88
N THR A 35 14.24 -1.18 -1.93
CA THR A 35 14.09 -0.24 -3.05
C THR A 35 14.42 -0.96 -4.36
N GLU A 36 13.72 -0.61 -5.45
CA GLU A 36 13.95 -1.17 -6.77
C GLU A 36 13.62 -0.16 -7.86
N ASP A 37 14.58 0.06 -8.76
CA ASP A 37 14.47 0.91 -9.95
C ASP A 37 14.71 0.11 -11.25
N PHE A 38 14.87 -1.20 -11.14
CA PHE A 38 15.13 -2.17 -12.21
C PHE A 38 16.38 -1.92 -13.07
N GLU A 39 17.20 -0.92 -12.76
CA GLU A 39 18.42 -0.61 -13.51
C GLU A 39 19.49 -1.70 -13.38
N LYS A 40 19.39 -2.55 -12.36
CA LYS A 40 20.30 -3.68 -12.10
C LYS A 40 19.66 -5.04 -12.36
N GLY A 41 18.47 -5.07 -12.94
CA GLY A 41 17.75 -6.30 -13.21
C GLY A 41 16.56 -6.51 -12.28
N SER A 42 16.03 -7.74 -12.23
CA SER A 42 14.86 -8.12 -11.40
C SER A 42 15.13 -9.33 -10.51
N ASP A 43 16.40 -9.59 -10.17
CA ASP A 43 16.79 -10.77 -9.40
C ASP A 43 16.23 -10.77 -7.97
N SER A 44 15.86 -9.59 -7.45
CA SER A 44 15.19 -9.41 -6.16
C SER A 44 13.72 -9.86 -6.15
N TRP A 45 13.19 -10.29 -7.30
CA TRP A 45 11.78 -10.66 -7.46
C TRP A 45 11.59 -12.16 -7.73
N GLU A 46 10.59 -12.75 -7.10
CA GLU A 46 10.01 -14.03 -7.47
C GLU A 46 8.78 -13.80 -8.34
N ILE A 47 8.87 -14.17 -9.61
CA ILE A 47 7.80 -14.02 -10.59
C ILE A 47 7.14 -15.38 -10.84
N LEU A 48 5.82 -15.51 -10.59
CA LEU A 48 5.14 -16.82 -10.66
C LEU A 48 4.99 -17.35 -12.09
N ASP A 49 4.98 -16.47 -13.10
CA ASP A 49 5.05 -16.85 -14.53
C ASP A 49 5.98 -15.89 -15.26
N PRO A 50 7.30 -16.15 -15.25
CA PRO A 50 8.29 -15.25 -15.83
C PRO A 50 8.14 -15.06 -17.34
N ASN A 51 7.43 -15.96 -18.05
CA ASN A 51 7.22 -15.84 -19.50
C ASN A 51 6.27 -14.71 -19.89
N THR A 52 5.58 -14.12 -18.93
CA THR A 52 4.65 -13.00 -19.14
C THR A 52 5.24 -11.65 -18.75
N TRP A 53 6.46 -11.64 -18.21
CA TRP A 53 7.16 -10.45 -17.76
C TRP A 53 8.46 -10.25 -18.53
N LYS A 54 8.96 -9.04 -18.59
CA LYS A 54 10.30 -8.70 -19.05
C LYS A 54 10.79 -7.42 -18.40
N LEU A 55 12.12 -7.24 -18.37
CA LEU A 55 12.73 -5.93 -18.22
C LEU A 55 12.61 -5.18 -19.55
N SER A 56 12.04 -3.98 -19.50
CA SER A 56 11.87 -3.09 -20.65
C SER A 56 12.69 -1.84 -20.43
N GLU A 57 13.49 -1.47 -21.42
CA GLU A 57 14.24 -0.22 -21.39
C GLU A 57 13.58 0.79 -22.34
N ARG A 58 13.35 2.00 -21.86
CA ARG A 58 12.82 3.11 -22.65
C ARG A 58 13.54 4.40 -22.26
N GLN A 59 14.25 4.99 -23.22
CA GLN A 59 14.96 6.28 -23.02
C GLN A 59 15.97 6.25 -21.86
N GLY A 60 16.64 5.10 -21.67
CA GLY A 60 17.63 4.91 -20.62
C GLY A 60 17.05 4.65 -19.23
N ASN A 61 15.77 4.29 -19.13
CA ASN A 61 15.10 3.91 -17.90
C ASN A 61 14.58 2.46 -18.03
N SER A 62 14.92 1.62 -17.07
CA SER A 62 14.53 0.21 -17.00
C SER A 62 13.28 0.04 -16.17
N THR A 63 12.37 -0.81 -16.59
CA THR A 63 11.10 -1.08 -15.89
C THR A 63 10.78 -2.57 -15.90
N LEU A 64 9.98 -3.05 -14.96
CA LEU A 64 9.44 -4.41 -15.00
C LEU A 64 8.06 -4.39 -15.66
N GLU A 65 7.92 -5.00 -16.84
CA GLU A 65 6.73 -4.93 -17.69
C GLU A 65 6.01 -6.29 -17.78
N ILE A 66 4.68 -6.28 -17.60
CA ILE A 66 3.78 -7.39 -17.97
C ILE A 66 3.49 -7.27 -19.48
N THR A 67 3.87 -8.28 -20.26
CA THR A 67 3.82 -8.25 -21.72
C THR A 67 2.72 -9.09 -22.36
N LYS A 68 2.11 -9.99 -21.58
CA LYS A 68 1.04 -10.88 -22.03
C LYS A 68 -0.13 -10.88 -21.06
N ARG A 69 -1.35 -10.75 -21.56
CA ARG A 69 -2.56 -10.82 -20.74
C ARG A 69 -2.84 -12.20 -20.16
N LYS A 70 -2.46 -13.26 -20.90
CA LYS A 70 -2.68 -14.64 -20.49
C LYS A 70 -1.44 -15.16 -19.79
N SER A 71 -1.55 -15.50 -18.53
CA SER A 71 -0.55 -16.22 -17.76
C SER A 71 -0.82 -17.73 -17.78
N GLU A 72 0.22 -18.53 -17.75
CA GLU A 72 0.16 -19.98 -17.55
C GLU A 72 0.01 -20.33 -16.07
N TYR A 73 0.36 -19.39 -15.17
CA TYR A 73 0.07 -19.54 -13.74
C TYR A 73 -1.45 -19.62 -13.53
N GLN A 74 -1.91 -20.72 -12.97
CA GLN A 74 -3.29 -20.95 -12.61
C GLN A 74 -3.39 -20.97 -11.08
N PRO A 75 -3.96 -19.93 -10.44
CA PRO A 75 -4.15 -19.93 -9.00
C PRO A 75 -5.15 -21.02 -8.59
N GLU A 76 -4.90 -21.66 -7.45
CA GLU A 76 -5.77 -22.70 -6.88
C GLU A 76 -7.19 -22.21 -6.61
N VAL A 77 -7.31 -20.94 -6.23
CA VAL A 77 -8.58 -20.23 -6.06
C VAL A 77 -8.57 -18.97 -6.92
N ARG A 78 -9.73 -18.51 -7.38
CA ARG A 78 -9.80 -17.35 -8.30
C ARG A 78 -9.19 -16.10 -7.65
N SER A 79 -8.04 -15.72 -8.14
CA SER A 79 -7.21 -14.58 -7.71
C SER A 79 -6.40 -14.05 -8.91
N PRO A 80 -5.60 -12.97 -8.76
CA PRO A 80 -4.76 -12.44 -9.83
C PRO A 80 -3.77 -13.46 -10.39
N ARG A 81 -3.36 -13.26 -11.65
CA ARG A 81 -2.51 -14.20 -12.39
C ARG A 81 -1.09 -13.70 -12.64
N HIS A 82 -0.89 -12.39 -12.69
CA HIS A 82 0.44 -11.80 -12.81
C HIS A 82 0.88 -11.34 -11.44
N ILE A 83 1.87 -12.02 -10.87
CA ILE A 83 2.34 -11.82 -9.51
C ILE A 83 3.86 -11.83 -9.51
N ALA A 84 4.45 -10.73 -9.06
CA ALA A 84 5.86 -10.60 -8.73
C ALA A 84 5.98 -10.22 -7.24
N LEU A 85 6.67 -11.04 -6.45
CA LEU A 85 6.84 -10.89 -5.02
C LEU A 85 8.28 -10.51 -4.70
N ILE A 86 8.49 -9.55 -3.81
CA ILE A 86 9.82 -9.22 -3.29
C ILE A 86 10.36 -10.45 -2.55
N LYS A 87 11.61 -10.86 -2.86
CA LYS A 87 12.28 -11.98 -2.18
C LYS A 87 12.78 -11.57 -0.80
N ASP A 88 12.77 -12.48 0.14
CA ASP A 88 13.43 -12.40 1.45
C ASP A 88 13.05 -11.19 2.31
N VAL A 89 11.92 -10.51 2.00
CA VAL A 89 11.38 -9.40 2.77
C VAL A 89 9.95 -9.70 3.19
N GLU A 90 9.70 -9.69 4.49
CA GLU A 90 8.38 -9.80 5.08
C GLU A 90 8.17 -8.66 6.08
N VAL A 91 6.99 -8.06 6.06
CA VAL A 91 6.62 -6.91 6.91
C VAL A 91 5.25 -7.10 7.53
N GLU A 92 5.02 -6.43 8.67
CA GLU A 92 3.71 -6.29 9.32
C GLU A 92 3.13 -4.91 9.05
N ASP A 93 3.78 -3.88 9.60
CA ASP A 93 3.48 -2.49 9.28
C ASP A 93 4.32 -2.05 8.10
N PHE A 94 3.71 -1.41 7.12
CA PHE A 94 4.45 -0.94 5.95
C PHE A 94 3.82 0.28 5.27
N GLU A 95 4.66 0.97 4.52
CA GLU A 95 4.32 1.89 3.45
C GLU A 95 5.06 1.42 2.18
N LEU A 96 4.29 1.08 1.15
CA LEU A 96 4.79 0.79 -0.19
C LEU A 96 4.42 1.95 -1.11
N THR A 97 5.39 2.49 -1.82
CA THR A 97 5.19 3.45 -2.91
C THR A 97 5.83 2.94 -4.19
N PHE A 98 5.21 3.21 -5.33
CA PHE A 98 5.76 2.87 -6.65
C PHE A 98 5.07 3.66 -7.76
N LYS A 99 5.67 3.62 -8.93
CA LYS A 99 5.05 4.09 -10.17
C LYS A 99 4.53 2.94 -11.00
N VAL A 100 3.38 3.13 -11.63
CA VAL A 100 2.77 2.18 -12.56
C VAL A 100 2.22 2.91 -13.77
N ARG A 101 2.33 2.29 -14.94
CA ARG A 101 1.70 2.77 -16.17
C ARG A 101 1.07 1.59 -16.91
N SER A 102 -0.18 1.74 -17.35
CA SER A 102 -0.79 0.79 -18.27
C SER A 102 -0.16 0.96 -19.67
N THR A 103 0.36 -0.12 -20.24
CA THR A 103 1.06 -0.09 -21.55
C THR A 103 0.11 -0.25 -22.72
N LYS A 104 -1.17 -0.51 -22.45
CA LYS A 104 -2.23 -0.65 -23.44
C LYS A 104 -3.55 -0.08 -22.94
N ASP A 105 -4.22 0.72 -23.74
CA ASP A 105 -5.57 1.15 -23.41
C ASP A 105 -6.56 -0.01 -23.53
N THR A 106 -6.98 -0.52 -22.39
CA THR A 106 -8.01 -1.56 -22.22
C THR A 106 -9.30 -0.99 -21.65
N GLY A 107 -9.39 0.35 -21.54
CA GLY A 107 -10.54 1.08 -21.06
C GLY A 107 -10.91 0.70 -19.62
N ASN A 108 -12.13 0.19 -19.42
CA ASN A 108 -12.62 -0.21 -18.10
C ASN A 108 -11.92 -1.46 -17.51
N HIS A 109 -11.06 -2.13 -18.27
CA HIS A 109 -10.33 -3.32 -17.84
C HIS A 109 -8.91 -3.00 -17.38
N ARG A 110 -8.48 -1.72 -17.41
CA ARG A 110 -7.20 -1.33 -16.80
C ARG A 110 -7.21 -1.69 -15.32
N ASP A 111 -6.18 -2.37 -14.87
CA ASP A 111 -5.99 -2.74 -13.48
C ASP A 111 -4.51 -2.82 -13.10
N CYS A 112 -4.25 -2.67 -11.80
CA CYS A 112 -3.02 -3.03 -11.13
C CYS A 112 -3.37 -3.70 -9.82
N CYS A 113 -2.57 -4.69 -9.43
CA CYS A 113 -2.70 -5.35 -8.13
C CYS A 113 -1.46 -5.11 -7.27
N VAL A 114 -1.68 -4.84 -5.98
CA VAL A 114 -0.63 -4.80 -4.96
C VAL A 114 -0.91 -5.91 -3.96
N PHE A 115 0.02 -6.84 -3.82
CA PHE A 115 -0.10 -7.97 -2.89
C PHE A 115 0.59 -7.65 -1.58
N PHE A 116 -0.01 -8.02 -0.46
CA PHE A 116 0.58 -7.81 0.86
C PHE A 116 0.10 -8.84 1.88
N ALA A 117 0.86 -8.98 2.96
CA ALA A 117 0.72 -10.06 3.92
C ALA A 117 0.61 -11.43 3.20
N TRP A 118 1.37 -11.59 2.11
CA TRP A 118 1.40 -12.83 1.33
C TRP A 118 2.12 -13.92 2.13
N GLN A 119 1.39 -14.96 2.50
CA GLN A 119 1.91 -16.14 3.20
C GLN A 119 2.13 -17.28 2.21
N ASP A 120 1.15 -17.51 1.33
CA ASP A 120 1.17 -18.51 0.26
C ASP A 120 0.16 -18.17 -0.85
N LYS A 121 -0.05 -19.08 -1.80
CA LYS A 121 -0.92 -18.88 -2.97
C LYS A 121 -2.42 -18.77 -2.65
N THR A 122 -2.82 -19.09 -1.43
CA THR A 122 -4.22 -19.06 -0.97
C THR A 122 -4.46 -18.17 0.25
N HIS A 123 -3.40 -17.53 0.79
CA HIS A 123 -3.47 -16.69 1.99
C HIS A 123 -2.75 -15.35 1.80
N PHE A 124 -3.48 -14.32 1.38
CA PHE A 124 -2.95 -12.95 1.17
C PHE A 124 -4.05 -11.92 1.03
N TYR A 125 -3.68 -10.66 1.16
CA TYR A 125 -4.48 -9.54 0.68
C TYR A 125 -3.96 -9.02 -0.65
N TYR A 126 -4.83 -8.35 -1.39
CA TYR A 126 -4.39 -7.47 -2.47
C TYR A 126 -5.34 -6.29 -2.67
N SER A 127 -4.81 -5.14 -3.06
CA SER A 127 -5.60 -4.05 -3.60
C SER A 127 -5.71 -4.23 -5.11
N HIS A 128 -6.95 -4.20 -5.63
CA HIS A 128 -7.25 -4.25 -7.05
C HIS A 128 -7.59 -2.84 -7.53
N LEU A 129 -6.66 -2.16 -8.15
CA LEU A 129 -6.82 -0.80 -8.69
C LEU A 129 -7.48 -0.84 -10.08
N GLY A 130 -8.67 -1.42 -10.17
CA GLY A 130 -9.41 -1.56 -11.41
C GLY A 130 -10.06 -0.25 -11.84
N ALA A 131 -10.02 0.09 -13.12
CA ALA A 131 -10.56 1.33 -13.68
C ALA A 131 -12.05 1.51 -13.41
N LYS A 132 -12.83 0.41 -13.45
CA LYS A 132 -14.27 0.41 -13.12
C LYS A 132 -14.50 -0.46 -11.89
N PRO A 133 -14.93 0.12 -10.76
CA PRO A 133 -15.25 -0.66 -9.56
C PRO A 133 -16.49 -1.52 -9.76
N ASP A 134 -16.43 -2.72 -9.21
CA ASP A 134 -17.52 -3.68 -9.06
C ASP A 134 -17.19 -4.64 -7.89
N PRO A 135 -18.02 -5.63 -7.53
CA PRO A 135 -17.71 -6.56 -6.43
C PRO A 135 -16.40 -7.36 -6.59
N HIS A 136 -15.79 -7.32 -7.77
CA HIS A 136 -14.57 -8.10 -8.10
C HIS A 136 -13.40 -7.23 -8.59
N SER A 137 -13.58 -5.92 -8.73
CA SER A 137 -12.59 -4.97 -9.25
C SER A 137 -12.71 -3.64 -8.51
N GLY A 138 -11.61 -2.86 -8.41
CA GLY A 138 -11.62 -1.57 -7.71
C GLY A 138 -11.85 -1.70 -6.20
N GLN A 139 -11.39 -2.81 -5.58
CA GLN A 139 -11.62 -3.14 -4.17
C GLN A 139 -10.31 -3.59 -3.49
N ILE A 140 -10.27 -3.49 -2.17
CA ILE A 140 -9.31 -4.24 -1.36
C ILE A 140 -9.89 -5.64 -1.14
N MET A 141 -9.10 -6.66 -1.43
CA MET A 141 -9.51 -8.05 -1.48
C MET A 141 -8.76 -8.91 -0.47
N ILE A 142 -9.40 -9.97 0.00
CA ILE A 142 -8.76 -11.08 0.72
C ILE A 142 -8.92 -12.38 -0.07
N VAL A 143 -7.86 -13.18 -0.09
CA VAL A 143 -7.84 -14.59 -0.52
C VAL A 143 -7.52 -15.43 0.71
N LYS A 144 -8.40 -16.37 1.06
CA LYS A 144 -8.25 -17.26 2.22
C LYS A 144 -8.95 -18.58 1.91
N ASP A 145 -8.22 -19.52 1.33
CA ASP A 145 -8.68 -20.86 0.90
C ASP A 145 -9.96 -20.85 0.05
N ALA A 146 -10.31 -19.69 -0.52
CA ALA A 146 -11.50 -19.47 -1.30
C ALA A 146 -11.27 -18.39 -2.38
N PRO A 147 -12.11 -18.31 -3.43
CA PRO A 147 -12.07 -17.21 -4.37
C PRO A 147 -12.07 -15.86 -3.67
N ARG A 148 -11.30 -14.91 -4.23
CA ARG A 148 -11.19 -13.56 -3.68
C ARG A 148 -12.52 -12.98 -3.22
N LYS A 149 -12.50 -12.32 -2.07
CA LYS A 149 -13.64 -11.62 -1.48
C LYS A 149 -13.28 -10.16 -1.26
N ALA A 150 -14.17 -9.24 -1.66
CA ALA A 150 -14.00 -7.81 -1.39
C ALA A 150 -14.17 -7.52 0.11
N LEU A 151 -13.26 -6.72 0.65
CA LEU A 151 -13.34 -6.14 1.99
C LEU A 151 -13.92 -4.73 1.98
N THR A 152 -13.88 -4.06 0.82
CA THR A 152 -14.46 -2.74 0.60
C THR A 152 -15.71 -2.81 -0.29
N THR A 153 -16.46 -1.73 -0.32
CA THR A 153 -17.56 -1.46 -1.26
C THR A 153 -17.29 -0.15 -2.00
N ASN A 154 -16.06 0.00 -2.52
CA ASN A 154 -15.66 1.21 -3.23
C ASN A 154 -16.44 1.36 -4.54
N GLU A 155 -16.98 2.55 -4.79
CA GLU A 155 -17.67 2.94 -6.02
C GLU A 155 -16.90 3.97 -6.84
N THR A 156 -15.78 4.46 -6.30
CA THR A 156 -14.93 5.45 -6.96
C THR A 156 -14.07 4.79 -8.03
N ARG A 157 -14.14 5.31 -9.25
CA ARG A 157 -13.29 4.85 -10.36
C ARG A 157 -11.83 5.17 -10.09
N THR A 158 -10.93 4.24 -10.40
CA THR A 158 -9.50 4.54 -10.47
C THR A 158 -9.24 5.35 -11.75
N PRO A 159 -8.65 6.57 -11.66
CA PRO A 159 -8.56 7.50 -12.78
C PRO A 159 -7.37 7.20 -13.71
N TRP A 160 -7.32 5.98 -14.24
CA TRP A 160 -6.29 5.54 -15.18
C TRP A 160 -6.17 6.42 -16.42
N THR A 161 -4.93 6.72 -16.81
CA THR A 161 -4.54 7.38 -18.07
C THR A 161 -3.43 6.61 -18.77
N ASP A 162 -2.83 7.18 -19.82
CA ASP A 162 -1.64 6.63 -20.50
C ASP A 162 -0.32 7.14 -19.89
N LYS A 163 -0.39 7.84 -18.76
CA LYS A 163 0.77 8.37 -18.05
C LYS A 163 1.19 7.46 -16.91
N TRP A 164 2.35 7.73 -16.34
CA TRP A 164 2.75 7.18 -15.06
C TRP A 164 1.83 7.66 -13.94
N HIS A 165 1.39 6.75 -13.13
CA HIS A 165 0.60 6.96 -11.92
C HIS A 165 1.44 6.62 -10.70
N HIS A 166 1.22 7.32 -9.61
CA HIS A 166 1.81 7.04 -8.31
C HIS A 166 0.81 6.24 -7.48
N VAL A 167 1.29 5.15 -6.88
CA VAL A 167 0.50 4.34 -5.95
C VAL A 167 1.19 4.33 -4.60
N LYS A 168 0.39 4.45 -3.54
CA LYS A 168 0.84 4.21 -2.16
C LYS A 168 -0.13 3.26 -1.47
N VAL A 169 0.40 2.26 -0.79
CA VAL A 169 -0.38 1.37 0.08
C VAL A 169 0.27 1.37 1.45
N THR A 170 -0.53 1.61 2.49
CA THR A 170 -0.09 1.55 3.88
C THR A 170 -0.85 0.50 4.64
N ARG A 171 -0.20 -0.10 5.64
CA ARG A 171 -0.81 -1.02 6.59
C ARG A 171 -0.30 -0.77 7.99
N THR A 172 -1.25 -0.78 8.94
CA THR A 172 -0.99 -0.84 10.39
C THR A 172 -1.55 -2.14 10.92
N ALA A 173 -0.70 -3.12 11.16
CA ALA A 173 -1.11 -4.48 11.52
C ALA A 173 -1.84 -4.57 12.87
N SER A 174 -1.51 -3.66 13.82
CA SER A 174 -2.14 -3.61 15.15
C SER A 174 -3.61 -3.19 15.12
N THR A 175 -4.02 -2.37 14.15
CA THR A 175 -5.41 -1.92 13.93
C THR A 175 -6.08 -2.63 12.78
N GLY A 176 -5.29 -3.34 11.95
CA GLY A 176 -5.73 -3.93 10.71
C GLY A 176 -5.98 -2.93 9.59
N GLU A 177 -5.66 -1.64 9.81
CA GLU A 177 -5.91 -0.59 8.82
C GLU A 177 -5.09 -0.82 7.56
N ILE A 178 -5.77 -0.69 6.42
CA ILE A 178 -5.21 -0.77 5.06
C ILE A 178 -5.71 0.46 4.31
N VAL A 179 -4.80 1.28 3.80
CA VAL A 179 -5.14 2.49 3.04
C VAL A 179 -4.42 2.47 1.71
N VAL A 180 -5.15 2.78 0.65
CA VAL A 180 -4.64 2.79 -0.73
C VAL A 180 -4.85 4.16 -1.33
N TYR A 181 -3.82 4.71 -1.95
CA TYR A 181 -3.81 5.98 -2.64
C TYR A 181 -3.45 5.79 -4.11
N PHE A 182 -3.99 6.63 -4.97
CA PHE A 182 -3.71 6.65 -6.40
C PHE A 182 -3.60 8.10 -6.88
N ASP A 183 -2.42 8.53 -7.26
CA ASP A 183 -2.00 9.89 -7.64
C ASP A 183 -2.13 10.95 -6.52
N ASP A 184 -3.27 11.03 -5.86
CA ASP A 184 -3.44 11.87 -4.67
C ASP A 184 -2.93 11.11 -3.44
N MET A 185 -1.81 11.58 -2.87
CA MET A 185 -1.17 10.92 -1.71
C MET A 185 -1.74 11.39 -0.36
N GLU A 186 -2.72 12.29 -0.36
CA GLU A 186 -3.38 12.82 0.84
C GLU A 186 -4.79 12.26 1.01
N GLN A 187 -5.53 12.06 -0.11
CA GLN A 187 -6.89 11.54 -0.08
C GLN A 187 -6.91 10.04 -0.42
N PRO A 188 -7.31 9.18 0.52
CA PRO A 188 -7.43 7.75 0.25
C PRO A 188 -8.38 7.44 -0.91
N HIS A 189 -7.93 6.58 -1.82
CA HIS A 189 -8.76 6.01 -2.86
C HIS A 189 -9.63 4.86 -2.32
N MET A 190 -9.04 4.02 -1.43
CA MET A 190 -9.73 2.93 -0.72
C MET A 190 -9.17 2.79 0.68
N GLN A 191 -10.03 2.42 1.63
CA GLN A 191 -9.63 2.15 3.02
C GLN A 191 -10.52 1.08 3.66
N VAL A 192 -9.92 0.22 4.49
CA VAL A 192 -10.62 -0.79 5.28
C VAL A 192 -9.77 -1.21 6.47
N SER A 193 -10.38 -1.85 7.46
CA SER A 193 -9.66 -2.55 8.53
C SER A 193 -9.97 -4.04 8.48
N ASP A 194 -8.93 -4.88 8.44
CA ASP A 194 -9.01 -6.33 8.56
C ASP A 194 -7.74 -6.89 9.23
N MET A 195 -7.89 -7.78 10.19
CA MET A 195 -6.79 -8.32 11.00
C MET A 195 -6.50 -9.81 10.74
N THR A 196 -7.02 -10.37 9.62
CA THR A 196 -6.89 -11.81 9.33
C THR A 196 -5.43 -12.20 9.15
N PHE A 197 -4.67 -11.48 8.32
CA PHE A 197 -3.25 -11.72 8.12
C PHE A 197 -2.44 -10.53 8.63
N LYS A 198 -1.45 -10.78 9.47
CA LYS A 198 -0.65 -9.72 10.08
C LYS A 198 0.63 -9.42 9.31
N ARG A 199 1.33 -10.46 8.87
CA ARG A 199 2.68 -10.41 8.30
C ARG A 199 2.75 -11.20 7.01
N GLY A 200 3.65 -10.83 6.11
CA GLY A 200 3.99 -11.58 4.92
C GLY A 200 4.75 -10.73 3.90
N ARG A 201 4.96 -11.32 2.73
CA ARG A 201 5.67 -10.69 1.62
C ARG A 201 4.80 -9.64 0.94
N ILE A 202 5.47 -8.77 0.22
CA ILE A 202 4.87 -7.71 -0.62
C ILE A 202 5.09 -8.06 -2.08
N GLY A 203 4.16 -7.66 -2.94
CA GLY A 203 4.29 -7.84 -4.39
C GLY A 203 3.45 -6.88 -5.20
N ILE A 204 3.72 -6.90 -6.51
CA ILE A 204 3.03 -6.11 -7.52
C ILE A 204 2.54 -7.02 -8.65
N GLY A 205 1.59 -6.54 -9.43
CA GLY A 205 1.10 -7.28 -10.59
C GLY A 205 -0.21 -6.79 -11.15
N SER A 206 -0.99 -7.71 -11.73
CA SER A 206 -2.26 -7.41 -12.37
C SER A 206 -3.15 -8.65 -12.38
N PHE A 207 -4.44 -8.45 -12.52
CA PHE A 207 -5.35 -9.56 -12.75
C PHE A 207 -5.18 -10.11 -14.17
N ASP A 208 -5.25 -9.24 -15.17
CA ASP A 208 -5.03 -9.60 -16.59
C ASP A 208 -4.71 -8.38 -17.50
N ASP A 209 -4.32 -7.23 -16.93
CA ASP A 209 -3.91 -6.05 -17.71
C ASP A 209 -2.38 -5.96 -17.90
N LEU A 210 -1.96 -5.13 -18.82
CA LEU A 210 -0.57 -4.92 -19.21
C LEU A 210 -0.05 -3.64 -18.58
N ASN A 211 0.92 -3.78 -17.68
CA ASN A 211 1.50 -2.69 -16.93
C ASN A 211 3.02 -2.74 -16.96
N GLU A 212 3.64 -1.61 -16.74
CA GLU A 212 5.03 -1.50 -16.35
C GLU A 212 5.13 -0.79 -14.98
N PHE A 213 6.14 -1.20 -14.20
CA PHE A 213 6.36 -0.79 -12.82
C PHE A 213 7.76 -0.24 -12.65
N ASP A 214 7.90 0.78 -11.77
CA ASP A 214 9.16 1.44 -11.51
C ASP A 214 9.16 2.17 -10.14
N ASP A 215 10.34 2.64 -9.70
CA ASP A 215 10.54 3.48 -8.51
C ASP A 215 9.87 2.90 -7.25
N ILE A 216 10.12 1.64 -6.96
CA ILE A 216 9.52 0.95 -5.81
C ILE A 216 10.30 1.26 -4.54
N VAL A 217 9.61 1.74 -3.52
CA VAL A 217 10.14 1.94 -2.17
C VAL A 217 9.22 1.25 -1.17
N LEU A 218 9.77 0.34 -0.39
CA LEU A 218 9.10 -0.30 0.74
C LEU A 218 9.75 0.15 2.04
N ARG A 219 8.95 0.76 2.89
CA ARG A 219 9.25 1.01 4.29
C ARG A 219 8.49 0.02 5.13
N GLY A 220 9.08 -0.53 6.18
CA GLY A 220 8.38 -1.54 6.98
C GLY A 220 9.15 -2.06 8.18
N LYS A 221 8.44 -2.88 8.97
CA LYS A 221 8.99 -3.61 10.11
C LYS A 221 8.27 -4.93 10.32
#